data_6e28aeb25c6fbe714c861c4acc82699e
#
_entry.id   6e28aeb25c6fbe714c861c4acc82699e
#
_cell.length_a   1.000
_cell.length_b   1.000
_cell.length_c   1.000
_cell.angle_alpha   90.00
_cell.angle_beta   90.00
_cell.angle_gamma   90.00
#
_symmetry.space_group_name_H-M   'P 1'
#
loop_
_entity.id
_entity.type
_entity.pdbx_description
1 polymer ?
#
loop_
_entity_poly.entity_id
_entity_poly.type
_entity_poly.pdbx_seq_one_letter_code
_entity_poly.pdbx_strand_id
1 'polypeptide(L)'
;KSEALAFNDSLVIPRWEERMRQDTTWVDSLTIDTIVERKYTYYLPDNIVLRSFTENLFSQYLIKSERLTPEKFTLYFAAKADTLPVLKGLNFEEEDAFVIEKSLKNDTIHYWVKDSLLYKQDTLSFSLSYLYTDTLNQLVPRTDTLKLVAKNVKKNTDEPKKKRRKKDEEDEPEPTKFLPVSSRASSSMDVYDYISLTFEEPIAWFDTAAIHLKQKVDTLWEEVSFDFTQDSLNLRKYNLYYDWEPATEYEFSVDSTAFHGIYGLFTDKIKQNIKVRSLEEY
;
A
#
# COMPACT_ATOMS: atom_id res chain seq x y z
N LYS A 1 7.33 6.10 -16.97
CA LYS A 1 6.37 4.99 -17.17
C LYS A 1 7.09 3.98 -18.06
N SER A 2 7.22 2.72 -17.61
CA SER A 2 7.65 1.65 -18.49
C SER A 2 6.52 1.30 -19.44
N GLU A 3 6.79 1.28 -20.72
CA GLU A 3 5.83 0.84 -21.74
C GLU A 3 5.92 -0.69 -21.87
N ALA A 4 4.77 -1.35 -22.03
CA ALA A 4 4.75 -2.75 -22.34
C ALA A 4 4.96 -2.92 -23.86
N LEU A 5 5.92 -3.75 -24.21
CA LEU A 5 6.18 -4.14 -25.60
C LEU A 5 5.61 -5.52 -25.84
N ALA A 6 5.16 -5.76 -27.07
CA ALA A 6 4.69 -7.09 -27.48
C ALA A 6 5.34 -7.47 -28.81
N PHE A 7 5.81 -8.69 -28.90
CA PHE A 7 6.43 -9.20 -30.12
C PHE A 7 5.92 -10.59 -30.47
N ASN A 8 6.12 -10.95 -31.74
CA ASN A 8 5.89 -12.28 -32.26
C ASN A 8 7.25 -12.90 -32.67
N ASP A 9 7.46 -14.16 -32.30
CA ASP A 9 8.72 -14.88 -32.60
C ASP A 9 8.95 -15.13 -34.10
N SER A 10 7.88 -14.99 -34.92
CA SER A 10 7.91 -15.32 -36.36
C SER A 10 7.44 -14.14 -37.18
N LEU A 11 8.02 -14.00 -38.39
CA LEU A 11 7.51 -13.08 -39.38
C LEU A 11 6.12 -13.54 -39.82
N VAL A 12 5.11 -12.70 -39.60
CA VAL A 12 3.75 -12.95 -40.03
C VAL A 12 3.50 -12.25 -41.36
N ILE A 13 3.15 -13.02 -42.41
CA ILE A 13 2.70 -12.48 -43.69
C ILE A 13 1.17 -12.47 -43.65
N PRO A 14 0.53 -11.31 -43.52
CA PRO A 14 -0.92 -11.22 -43.44
C PRO A 14 -1.54 -11.58 -44.80
N ARG A 15 -2.59 -12.36 -44.79
CA ARG A 15 -3.45 -12.67 -45.94
C ARG A 15 -4.89 -12.67 -45.50
N TRP A 16 -5.79 -12.57 -46.41
CA TRP A 16 -7.22 -12.58 -46.16
C TRP A 16 -7.94 -13.50 -47.14
N GLU A 17 -9.09 -13.99 -46.71
CA GLU A 17 -10.02 -14.76 -47.55
C GLU A 17 -11.46 -14.36 -47.23
N GLU A 18 -12.36 -14.54 -48.18
CA GLU A 18 -13.78 -14.35 -47.94
C GLU A 18 -14.35 -15.64 -47.35
N ARG A 19 -15.07 -15.51 -46.25
CA ARG A 19 -15.83 -16.60 -45.64
C ARG A 19 -17.30 -16.23 -45.50
N MET A 20 -18.16 -17.23 -45.42
CA MET A 20 -19.57 -17.06 -45.11
C MET A 20 -19.80 -17.38 -43.64
N ARG A 21 -20.61 -16.58 -43.00
CA ARG A 21 -21.12 -16.90 -41.64
C ARG A 21 -22.63 -16.78 -41.63
N GLN A 22 -23.26 -17.58 -40.81
CA GLN A 22 -24.69 -17.51 -40.56
C GLN A 22 -24.93 -16.60 -39.38
N ASP A 23 -25.61 -15.50 -39.61
CA ASP A 23 -26.10 -14.60 -38.54
C ASP A 23 -27.54 -15.02 -38.22
N THR A 24 -27.77 -15.49 -37.02
CA THR A 24 -29.09 -15.95 -36.56
C THR A 24 -29.72 -14.86 -35.69
N THR A 25 -30.94 -14.45 -36.08
CA THR A 25 -31.77 -13.56 -35.28
C THR A 25 -32.81 -14.42 -34.54
N TRP A 26 -33.05 -14.10 -33.28
CA TRP A 26 -33.94 -14.84 -32.39
C TRP A 26 -35.17 -14.01 -32.05
N VAL A 27 -36.35 -14.60 -32.05
CA VAL A 27 -37.60 -14.00 -31.56
C VAL A 27 -37.63 -14.08 -30.03
N ASP A 28 -37.23 -15.24 -29.49
CA ASP A 28 -37.11 -15.52 -28.08
C ASP A 28 -35.96 -16.49 -27.83
N SER A 29 -35.73 -16.90 -26.58
CA SER A 29 -34.62 -17.79 -26.19
C SER A 29 -34.60 -19.18 -26.86
N LEU A 30 -35.65 -19.58 -27.52
CA LEU A 30 -35.83 -20.91 -28.12
C LEU A 30 -36.23 -20.88 -29.61
N THR A 31 -36.71 -19.73 -30.11
CA THR A 31 -37.30 -19.61 -31.45
C THR A 31 -36.41 -18.73 -32.33
N ILE A 32 -35.93 -19.31 -33.45
CA ILE A 32 -35.17 -18.58 -34.44
C ILE A 32 -36.14 -17.81 -35.35
N ASP A 33 -35.90 -16.53 -35.54
CA ASP A 33 -36.65 -15.68 -36.49
C ASP A 33 -36.08 -15.84 -37.88
N THR A 34 -34.81 -15.55 -38.07
CA THR A 34 -34.20 -15.54 -39.41
C THR A 34 -32.73 -15.95 -39.31
N ILE A 35 -32.29 -16.72 -40.34
CA ILE A 35 -30.89 -17.06 -40.56
C ILE A 35 -30.46 -16.39 -41.86
N VAL A 36 -29.49 -15.47 -41.80
CA VAL A 36 -28.96 -14.77 -42.98
C VAL A 36 -27.50 -15.12 -43.16
N GLU A 37 -27.14 -15.58 -44.34
CA GLU A 37 -25.73 -15.80 -44.67
C GLU A 37 -25.09 -14.47 -45.11
N ARG A 38 -24.02 -14.10 -44.44
CA ARG A 38 -23.25 -12.89 -44.79
C ARG A 38 -21.81 -13.24 -45.09
N LYS A 39 -21.29 -12.65 -46.15
CA LYS A 39 -19.86 -12.67 -46.46
C LYS A 39 -19.12 -11.77 -45.48
N TYR A 40 -17.99 -12.25 -44.99
CA TYR A 40 -17.06 -11.44 -44.20
C TYR A 40 -15.62 -11.76 -44.56
N THR A 41 -14.74 -10.78 -44.36
CA THR A 41 -13.30 -10.95 -44.57
C THR A 41 -12.69 -11.61 -43.37
N TYR A 42 -12.00 -12.73 -43.55
CA TYR A 42 -11.27 -13.46 -42.54
C TYR A 42 -9.78 -13.26 -42.74
N TYR A 43 -9.10 -12.80 -41.71
CA TYR A 43 -7.66 -12.52 -41.73
C TYR A 43 -6.88 -13.70 -41.20
N LEU A 44 -5.76 -14.02 -41.86
CA LEU A 44 -4.89 -15.12 -41.53
C LEU A 44 -3.44 -14.63 -41.37
N PRO A 45 -2.66 -15.28 -40.50
CA PRO A 45 -3.07 -16.30 -39.56
C PRO A 45 -3.90 -15.72 -38.43
N ASP A 46 -4.84 -16.47 -37.89
CA ASP A 46 -5.74 -16.08 -36.80
C ASP A 46 -5.23 -16.45 -35.38
N ASN A 47 -4.19 -17.28 -35.32
CA ASN A 47 -3.60 -17.81 -34.11
C ASN A 47 -2.29 -17.10 -33.74
N ILE A 48 -2.21 -15.78 -33.93
CA ILE A 48 -1.02 -15.00 -33.58
C ILE A 48 -0.96 -14.86 -32.05
N VAL A 49 0.12 -15.37 -31.48
CA VAL A 49 0.43 -15.21 -30.08
C VAL A 49 1.44 -14.09 -29.89
N LEU A 50 1.01 -12.98 -29.30
CA LEU A 50 1.89 -11.88 -28.91
C LEU A 50 2.36 -12.10 -27.48
N ARG A 51 3.66 -12.11 -27.27
CA ARG A 51 4.27 -12.15 -25.94
C ARG A 51 4.57 -10.73 -25.50
N SER A 52 3.86 -10.30 -24.46
CA SER A 52 4.07 -8.97 -23.86
C SER A 52 5.12 -9.05 -22.76
N PHE A 53 6.01 -8.08 -22.75
CA PHE A 53 6.98 -7.88 -21.68
C PHE A 53 7.15 -6.40 -21.40
N THR A 54 7.59 -6.11 -20.18
CA THR A 54 7.99 -4.77 -19.79
C THR A 54 9.50 -4.74 -19.71
N GLU A 55 10.13 -3.81 -20.41
CA GLU A 55 11.58 -3.66 -20.35
C GLU A 55 12.00 -3.27 -18.93
N ASN A 56 12.97 -4.00 -18.38
CA ASN A 56 13.54 -3.67 -17.08
C ASN A 56 14.47 -2.47 -17.24
N LEU A 57 14.23 -1.42 -16.45
CA LEU A 57 15.17 -0.31 -16.33
C LEU A 57 16.39 -0.77 -15.56
N PHE A 58 17.53 -0.79 -16.21
CA PHE A 58 18.82 -1.14 -15.59
C PHE A 58 19.60 0.09 -15.10
N SER A 59 19.20 1.28 -15.59
CA SER A 59 19.88 2.53 -15.20
C SER A 59 19.43 2.97 -13.80
N GLN A 60 20.38 2.97 -12.86
CA GLN A 60 20.15 3.37 -11.48
C GLN A 60 20.52 4.83 -11.27
N TYR A 61 19.58 5.61 -10.78
CA TYR A 61 19.76 7.02 -10.39
C TYR A 61 18.66 7.45 -9.43
N LEU A 62 18.90 8.53 -8.70
CA LEU A 62 17.88 9.15 -7.86
C LEU A 62 16.92 9.96 -8.73
N ILE A 63 15.65 9.53 -8.81
CA ILE A 63 14.60 10.25 -9.57
C ILE A 63 14.20 11.51 -8.84
N LYS A 64 13.89 11.41 -7.56
CA LYS A 64 13.45 12.50 -6.71
C LYS A 64 13.61 12.18 -5.24
N SER A 65 13.61 13.23 -4.44
CA SER A 65 13.50 13.17 -2.99
C SER A 65 12.38 14.11 -2.54
N GLU A 66 11.54 13.68 -1.61
CA GLU A 66 10.39 14.44 -1.13
C GLU A 66 10.27 14.36 0.38
N ARG A 67 10.01 15.49 1.02
CA ARG A 67 9.59 15.60 2.41
C ARG A 67 8.22 16.26 2.43
N LEU A 68 7.17 15.46 2.34
CA LEU A 68 5.79 15.97 2.30
C LEU A 68 5.32 16.43 3.68
N THR A 69 5.70 15.69 4.71
CA THR A 69 5.41 16.00 6.11
C THR A 69 6.71 16.18 6.89
N PRO A 70 6.71 16.86 8.03
CA PRO A 70 7.90 17.00 8.87
C PRO A 70 8.50 15.66 9.31
N GLU A 71 7.64 14.69 9.57
CA GLU A 71 7.99 13.41 10.20
C GLU A 71 8.58 12.40 9.21
N LYS A 72 8.39 12.61 7.89
CA LYS A 72 8.78 11.61 6.88
C LYS A 72 9.35 12.23 5.62
N PHE A 73 10.41 11.65 5.09
CA PHE A 73 10.84 11.89 3.73
C PHE A 73 11.00 10.59 2.94
N THR A 74 10.94 10.70 1.62
CA THR A 74 10.99 9.56 0.71
C THR A 74 12.02 9.81 -0.39
N LEU A 75 12.81 8.78 -0.68
CA LEU A 75 13.74 8.73 -1.80
C LEU A 75 13.19 7.76 -2.85
N TYR A 76 13.22 8.17 -4.12
CA TYR A 76 12.75 7.36 -5.25
C TYR A 76 13.89 7.14 -6.22
N PHE A 77 14.19 5.87 -6.50
CA PHE A 77 15.23 5.46 -7.43
C PHE A 77 14.61 4.85 -8.70
N ALA A 78 15.36 4.90 -9.80
CA ALA A 78 14.87 4.48 -11.12
C ALA A 78 14.82 2.95 -11.26
N ALA A 79 15.73 2.23 -10.63
CA ALA A 79 15.84 0.79 -10.76
C ALA A 79 16.00 0.12 -9.39
N LYS A 80 15.86 -1.20 -9.39
CA LYS A 80 16.13 -2.05 -8.24
C LYS A 80 17.58 -1.86 -7.77
N ALA A 81 17.77 -1.78 -6.47
CA ALA A 81 19.07 -1.78 -5.83
C ALA A 81 19.22 -2.98 -4.87
N ASP A 82 20.39 -3.62 -4.87
CA ASP A 82 20.67 -4.72 -3.93
C ASP A 82 21.05 -4.18 -2.54
N THR A 83 21.55 -2.96 -2.50
CA THR A 83 21.96 -2.28 -1.26
C THR A 83 21.19 -1.00 -1.04
N LEU A 84 20.96 -0.66 0.23
CA LEU A 84 20.38 0.64 0.58
C LEU A 84 21.41 1.75 0.42
N PRO A 85 20.99 2.99 0.07
CA PRO A 85 21.87 4.13 0.07
C PRO A 85 22.34 4.45 1.49
N VAL A 86 23.55 4.98 1.61
CA VAL A 86 24.12 5.43 2.87
C VAL A 86 23.81 6.92 3.02
N LEU A 87 23.13 7.25 4.11
CA LEU A 87 22.77 8.63 4.46
C LEU A 87 23.69 9.09 5.58
N LYS A 88 24.29 10.27 5.44
CA LYS A 88 25.08 10.93 6.47
C LYS A 88 24.54 12.34 6.72
N GLY A 89 24.12 12.59 7.94
CA GLY A 89 23.62 13.91 8.37
C GLY A 89 24.66 15.01 8.26
N LEU A 90 24.26 16.20 7.82
CA LEU A 90 25.08 17.40 7.79
C LEU A 90 24.68 18.43 8.85
N ASN A 91 23.40 18.43 9.24
CA ASN A 91 22.87 19.30 10.29
C ASN A 91 22.15 18.51 11.39
N PHE A 92 22.35 17.19 11.44
CA PHE A 92 21.83 16.29 12.46
C PHE A 92 22.71 15.03 12.56
N GLU A 93 22.56 14.27 13.62
CA GLU A 93 23.16 12.95 13.79
C GLU A 93 22.24 11.89 13.20
N GLU A 94 22.78 11.02 12.36
CA GLU A 94 22.01 9.99 11.66
C GLU A 94 21.82 8.71 12.48
N GLU A 95 22.62 8.49 13.52
CA GLU A 95 22.58 7.28 14.33
C GLU A 95 21.21 7.16 15.02
N ASP A 96 20.53 6.06 14.77
CA ASP A 96 19.18 5.77 15.30
C ASP A 96 18.10 6.85 15.00
N ALA A 97 18.36 7.77 14.08
CA ALA A 97 17.46 8.89 13.77
C ALA A 97 16.18 8.46 13.01
N PHE A 98 16.19 7.31 12.36
CA PHE A 98 15.14 6.92 11.42
C PHE A 98 14.62 5.50 11.63
N VAL A 99 13.32 5.31 11.37
CA VAL A 99 12.76 4.02 11.00
C VAL A 99 12.72 3.96 9.47
N ILE A 100 13.34 2.96 8.86
CA ILE A 100 13.47 2.83 7.41
C ILE A 100 12.46 1.80 6.91
N GLU A 101 11.55 2.25 6.07
CA GLU A 101 10.58 1.40 5.35
C GLU A 101 10.95 1.39 3.86
N LYS A 102 11.16 0.21 3.28
CA LYS A 102 11.63 0.06 1.92
C LYS A 102 10.72 -0.82 1.08
N SER A 103 10.64 -0.52 -0.22
CA SER A 103 10.00 -1.42 -1.19
C SER A 103 10.81 -2.72 -1.37
N LEU A 104 10.15 -3.76 -1.91
CA LEU A 104 10.82 -5.03 -2.23
C LEU A 104 12.03 -4.85 -3.16
N LYS A 105 12.01 -3.84 -4.01
CA LYS A 105 13.06 -3.53 -4.99
C LYS A 105 14.09 -2.51 -4.48
N ASN A 106 13.95 -2.00 -3.27
CA ASN A 106 14.71 -0.88 -2.74
C ASN A 106 14.74 0.37 -3.66
N ASP A 107 13.72 0.52 -4.50
CA ASP A 107 13.55 1.66 -5.41
C ASP A 107 12.77 2.81 -4.76
N THR A 108 12.04 2.52 -3.71
CA THR A 108 11.32 3.51 -2.90
C THR A 108 11.65 3.27 -1.44
N ILE A 109 12.19 4.30 -0.78
CA ILE A 109 12.64 4.20 0.61
C ILE A 109 12.05 5.36 1.39
N HIS A 110 11.30 5.03 2.43
CA HIS A 110 10.73 5.99 3.38
C HIS A 110 11.59 6.04 4.64
N TYR A 111 11.96 7.24 5.04
CA TYR A 111 12.65 7.52 6.28
C TYR A 111 11.70 8.22 7.23
N TRP A 112 11.31 7.54 8.29
CA TRP A 112 10.48 8.08 9.37
C TRP A 112 11.38 8.63 10.45
N VAL A 113 11.31 9.93 10.73
CA VAL A 113 12.16 10.63 11.68
C VAL A 113 11.65 10.35 13.09
N LYS A 114 12.44 9.71 13.93
CA LYS A 114 12.05 9.35 15.31
C LYS A 114 12.11 10.56 16.26
N ASP A 115 13.16 11.37 16.14
CA ASP A 115 13.40 12.48 17.05
C ASP A 115 12.51 13.68 16.74
N SER A 116 11.78 14.13 17.76
CA SER A 116 10.90 15.29 17.67
C SER A 116 11.63 16.61 17.42
N LEU A 117 12.86 16.73 17.86
CA LEU A 117 13.70 17.92 17.60
C LEU A 117 14.14 17.94 16.14
N LEU A 118 14.41 16.77 15.58
CA LEU A 118 14.84 16.62 14.19
C LEU A 118 13.69 16.88 13.22
N TYR A 119 12.51 16.32 13.42
CA TYR A 119 11.41 16.54 12.48
C TYR A 119 10.82 17.96 12.56
N LYS A 120 11.02 18.70 13.66
CA LYS A 120 10.64 20.12 13.77
C LYS A 120 11.58 21.07 13.02
N GLN A 121 12.76 20.60 12.58
CA GLN A 121 13.63 21.41 11.74
C GLN A 121 12.99 21.63 10.37
N ASP A 122 12.98 22.87 9.90
CA ASP A 122 12.43 23.23 8.58
C ASP A 122 13.15 22.51 7.46
N THR A 123 14.47 22.38 7.56
CA THR A 123 15.31 21.79 6.53
C THR A 123 16.20 20.69 7.10
N LEU A 124 16.13 19.51 6.51
CA LEU A 124 17.09 18.42 6.72
C LEU A 124 18.13 18.43 5.61
N SER A 125 19.40 18.50 5.99
CA SER A 125 20.53 18.48 5.07
C SER A 125 21.37 17.24 5.33
N PHE A 126 21.65 16.46 4.28
CA PHE A 126 22.46 15.25 4.38
C PHE A 126 23.17 14.94 3.07
N SER A 127 24.25 14.19 3.15
CA SER A 127 24.88 13.57 2.00
C SER A 127 24.33 12.15 1.82
N LEU A 128 24.02 11.79 0.56
CA LEU A 128 23.49 10.52 0.16
C LEU A 128 24.45 9.81 -0.77
N SER A 129 25.00 8.67 -0.35
CA SER A 129 25.89 7.85 -1.17
C SER A 129 25.13 6.63 -1.67
N TYR A 130 25.10 6.43 -2.98
CA TYR A 130 24.38 5.34 -3.64
C TYR A 130 25.07 4.93 -4.93
N LEU A 131 24.68 3.80 -5.51
CA LEU A 131 25.17 3.36 -6.82
C LEU A 131 24.39 4.06 -7.93
N TYR A 132 25.12 4.64 -8.86
CA TYR A 132 24.60 5.36 -10.02
C TYR A 132 25.11 4.70 -11.31
N THR A 133 24.26 4.59 -12.32
CA THR A 133 24.67 4.10 -13.64
C THR A 133 25.26 5.23 -14.46
N ASP A 134 26.52 5.10 -14.83
CA ASP A 134 27.25 6.06 -15.64
C ASP A 134 26.91 5.97 -17.14
N THR A 135 27.56 6.79 -17.95
CA THR A 135 27.36 6.81 -19.42
C THR A 135 27.86 5.55 -20.13
N LEU A 136 28.64 4.72 -19.46
CA LEU A 136 29.13 3.43 -19.94
C LEU A 136 28.28 2.24 -19.43
N ASN A 137 27.13 2.52 -18.84
CA ASN A 137 26.23 1.56 -18.19
C ASN A 137 26.91 0.77 -17.04
N GLN A 138 27.86 1.38 -16.35
CA GLN A 138 28.51 0.80 -15.19
C GLN A 138 27.96 1.43 -13.90
N LEU A 139 27.77 0.60 -12.87
CA LEU A 139 27.39 1.07 -11.54
C LEU A 139 28.61 1.64 -10.83
N VAL A 140 28.60 2.95 -10.59
CA VAL A 140 29.65 3.67 -9.90
C VAL A 140 29.11 4.32 -8.61
N PRO A 141 29.91 4.43 -7.55
CA PRO A 141 29.50 5.15 -6.35
C PRO A 141 29.31 6.65 -6.67
N ARG A 142 28.19 7.18 -6.23
CA ARG A 142 27.88 8.62 -6.33
C ARG A 142 27.43 9.14 -4.98
N THR A 143 27.84 10.36 -4.64
CA THR A 143 27.43 11.05 -3.43
C THR A 143 26.82 12.41 -3.81
N ASP A 144 25.58 12.59 -3.45
CA ASP A 144 24.81 13.84 -3.68
C ASP A 144 24.49 14.48 -2.32
N THR A 145 24.52 15.82 -2.25
CA THR A 145 24.06 16.55 -1.09
C THR A 145 22.62 16.99 -1.29
N LEU A 146 21.74 16.56 -0.39
CA LEU A 146 20.32 16.84 -0.43
C LEU A 146 19.91 17.80 0.68
N LYS A 147 18.98 18.70 0.36
CA LYS A 147 18.31 19.59 1.33
C LYS A 147 16.81 19.43 1.17
N LEU A 148 16.15 18.91 2.18
CA LEU A 148 14.73 18.60 2.17
C LEU A 148 13.96 19.54 3.11
N VAL A 149 13.08 20.34 2.52
CA VAL A 149 12.15 21.22 3.23
C VAL A 149 10.80 20.53 3.30
N ALA A 150 10.15 20.53 4.47
CA ALA A 150 8.81 19.98 4.64
C ALA A 150 7.79 20.85 3.88
N LYS A 151 7.02 20.24 2.96
CA LYS A 151 6.04 20.97 2.14
C LYS A 151 4.74 21.25 2.89
N ASN A 152 4.26 20.29 3.69
CA ASN A 152 3.01 20.39 4.44
C ASN A 152 3.30 20.53 5.94
N VAL A 153 3.87 21.63 6.32
CA VAL A 153 3.93 22.00 7.75
C VAL A 153 2.50 22.38 8.13
N LYS A 154 1.82 21.54 8.93
CA LYS A 154 0.61 21.98 9.63
C LYS A 154 1.05 23.18 10.46
N LYS A 155 0.75 24.38 10.03
CA LYS A 155 0.89 25.57 10.87
C LYS A 155 -0.01 25.30 12.06
N ASN A 156 0.57 24.89 13.17
CA ASN A 156 -0.09 25.08 14.45
C ASN A 156 -0.30 26.57 14.56
N THR A 157 -1.47 27.02 14.17
CA THR A 157 -1.95 28.36 14.46
C THR A 157 -2.30 28.39 15.94
N ASP A 158 -1.29 28.25 16.80
CA ASP A 158 -1.31 28.72 18.17
C ASP A 158 -1.04 30.24 18.22
N GLU A 159 -1.51 30.98 17.22
CA GLU A 159 -1.81 32.39 17.42
C GLU A 159 -3.25 32.43 17.94
N PRO A 160 -3.47 32.90 19.17
CA PRO A 160 -4.82 33.09 19.69
C PRO A 160 -5.49 34.14 18.78
N LYS A 161 -6.33 33.70 17.84
CA LYS A 161 -7.30 34.57 17.21
C LYS A 161 -8.09 35.15 18.38
N LYS A 162 -7.90 36.45 18.64
CA LYS A 162 -8.72 37.24 19.59
C LYS A 162 -10.18 37.16 19.16
N LYS A 163 -10.83 36.02 19.40
CA LYS A 163 -12.29 35.95 19.43
C LYS A 163 -12.75 36.75 20.63
N ARG A 164 -13.58 37.74 20.40
CA ARG A 164 -14.31 38.45 21.45
C ARG A 164 -14.92 37.38 22.36
N ARG A 165 -14.41 37.26 23.58
CA ARG A 165 -14.93 36.38 24.63
C ARG A 165 -16.41 36.69 24.82
N LYS A 166 -17.28 35.76 24.43
CA LYS A 166 -18.53 35.56 25.15
C LYS A 166 -18.15 34.84 26.44
N LYS A 167 -18.54 35.42 27.54
CA LYS A 167 -18.48 34.87 28.88
C LYS A 167 -19.29 33.59 28.89
N ASP A 168 -18.81 32.55 29.58
CA ASP A 168 -19.46 31.28 29.89
C ASP A 168 -19.51 30.26 28.72
N GLU A 169 -18.31 29.76 28.33
CA GLU A 169 -18.13 28.41 27.80
C GLU A 169 -17.05 27.74 28.65
N GLU A 170 -17.42 26.69 29.38
CA GLU A 170 -16.51 25.78 30.03
C GLU A 170 -15.52 25.26 28.99
N ASP A 171 -14.21 25.18 29.34
CA ASP A 171 -13.17 24.60 28.49
C ASP A 171 -13.54 23.14 28.21
N GLU A 172 -14.18 22.86 27.07
CA GLU A 172 -14.32 21.49 26.60
C GLU A 172 -12.91 20.93 26.34
N PRO A 173 -12.56 19.76 26.89
CA PRO A 173 -11.26 19.15 26.65
C PRO A 173 -11.08 18.92 25.15
N GLU A 174 -9.90 19.27 24.61
CA GLU A 174 -9.58 19.00 23.21
C GLU A 174 -9.81 17.52 22.88
N PRO A 175 -10.43 17.19 21.75
CA PRO A 175 -10.71 15.81 21.39
C PRO A 175 -9.39 15.02 21.28
N THR A 176 -9.32 13.89 21.96
CA THR A 176 -8.15 12.98 21.92
C THR A 176 -7.90 12.58 20.45
N LYS A 177 -6.68 12.81 19.98
CA LYS A 177 -6.25 12.38 18.64
C LYS A 177 -5.76 10.93 18.73
N PHE A 178 -6.42 10.04 18.05
CA PHE A 178 -6.03 8.64 17.96
C PHE A 178 -5.11 8.38 16.77
N LEU A 179 -4.35 7.30 16.84
CA LEU A 179 -3.55 6.77 15.73
C LEU A 179 -4.49 6.28 14.63
N PRO A 180 -4.45 6.88 13.43
CA PRO A 180 -5.30 6.42 12.35
C PRO A 180 -4.91 5.01 11.90
N VAL A 181 -5.91 4.15 11.79
CA VAL A 181 -5.77 2.77 11.33
C VAL A 181 -6.83 2.46 10.29
N SER A 182 -6.44 1.84 9.22
CA SER A 182 -7.36 1.24 8.24
C SER A 182 -7.36 -0.27 8.41
N SER A 183 -8.54 -0.83 8.63
CA SER A 183 -8.74 -2.27 8.70
C SER A 183 -9.28 -2.77 7.37
N ARG A 184 -8.66 -3.82 6.83
CA ARG A 184 -9.19 -4.61 5.75
C ARG A 184 -9.80 -5.89 6.34
N ALA A 185 -10.88 -5.73 7.07
CA ALA A 185 -11.78 -6.83 7.38
C ALA A 185 -13.07 -6.56 6.62
N SER A 186 -13.41 -7.42 5.68
CA SER A 186 -14.70 -7.36 5.00
C SER A 186 -15.78 -7.91 5.94
N SER A 187 -16.98 -7.33 5.89
CA SER A 187 -18.14 -7.91 6.58
C SER A 187 -18.49 -9.31 6.05
N SER A 188 -18.03 -9.66 4.84
CA SER A 188 -18.09 -11.00 4.24
C SER A 188 -16.68 -11.37 3.79
N MET A 189 -16.12 -12.47 4.32
CA MET A 189 -14.76 -12.94 4.04
C MET A 189 -14.80 -14.34 3.43
N ASP A 190 -13.77 -14.65 2.65
CA ASP A 190 -13.52 -15.99 2.13
C ASP A 190 -12.72 -16.81 3.15
N VAL A 191 -12.81 -18.14 3.09
CA VAL A 191 -12.07 -19.04 4.00
C VAL A 191 -10.55 -18.91 3.90
N TYR A 192 -10.03 -18.32 2.82
CA TYR A 192 -8.59 -18.10 2.62
C TYR A 192 -8.15 -16.67 2.89
N ASP A 193 -9.07 -15.79 3.31
CA ASP A 193 -8.77 -14.39 3.60
C ASP A 193 -8.07 -14.23 4.96
N TYR A 194 -7.57 -13.05 5.20
CA TYR A 194 -6.97 -12.63 6.46
C TYR A 194 -7.38 -11.20 6.80
N ILE A 195 -7.39 -10.86 8.07
CA ILE A 195 -7.62 -9.48 8.52
C ILE A 195 -6.29 -8.74 8.47
N SER A 196 -6.28 -7.52 7.91
CA SER A 196 -5.10 -6.68 7.97
C SER A 196 -5.40 -5.30 8.56
N LEU A 197 -4.53 -4.86 9.44
CA LEU A 197 -4.49 -3.51 10.00
C LEU A 197 -3.34 -2.75 9.37
N THR A 198 -3.61 -1.56 8.84
CA THR A 198 -2.57 -0.69 8.27
C THR A 198 -2.62 0.66 8.96
N PHE A 199 -1.50 1.05 9.58
CA PHE A 199 -1.34 2.29 10.34
C PHE A 199 -0.74 3.40 9.48
N GLU A 200 -1.02 4.66 9.83
CA GLU A 200 -0.42 5.81 9.13
C GLU A 200 1.06 6.01 9.45
N GLU A 201 1.50 5.59 10.63
CA GLU A 201 2.89 5.65 11.08
C GLU A 201 3.40 4.28 11.56
N PRO A 202 4.71 4.04 11.62
CA PRO A 202 5.27 2.83 12.20
C PRO A 202 4.87 2.66 13.67
N ILE A 203 4.69 1.41 14.09
CA ILE A 203 4.32 1.06 15.46
C ILE A 203 5.59 0.91 16.31
N ALA A 204 5.64 1.60 17.45
CA ALA A 204 6.72 1.49 18.40
C ALA A 204 6.60 0.19 19.23
N TRP A 205 5.38 -0.10 19.68
CA TRP A 205 5.06 -1.34 20.40
C TRP A 205 3.55 -1.61 20.34
N PHE A 206 3.16 -2.84 20.59
CA PHE A 206 1.76 -3.25 20.68
C PHE A 206 1.58 -4.39 21.66
N ASP A 207 0.36 -4.49 22.21
CA ASP A 207 -0.03 -5.55 23.14
C ASP A 207 -0.90 -6.58 22.43
N THR A 208 -0.39 -7.79 22.25
CA THR A 208 -1.13 -8.89 21.64
C THR A 208 -2.31 -9.36 22.47
N ALA A 209 -2.24 -9.20 23.82
CA ALA A 209 -3.34 -9.58 24.71
C ALA A 209 -4.56 -8.65 24.58
N ALA A 210 -4.39 -7.48 23.98
CA ALA A 210 -5.46 -6.52 23.68
C ALA A 210 -6.12 -6.74 22.30
N ILE A 211 -5.76 -7.81 21.61
CA ILE A 211 -6.32 -8.18 20.29
C ILE A 211 -7.13 -9.45 20.49
N HIS A 212 -8.40 -9.42 20.12
CA HIS A 212 -9.35 -10.53 20.34
C HIS A 212 -10.01 -10.96 19.06
N LEU A 213 -10.11 -12.27 18.90
CA LEU A 213 -10.93 -12.90 17.88
C LEU A 213 -11.89 -13.87 18.57
N LYS A 214 -13.19 -13.72 18.31
CA LYS A 214 -14.23 -14.59 18.87
C LYS A 214 -14.99 -15.24 17.74
N GLN A 215 -15.25 -16.52 17.89
CA GLN A 215 -16.08 -17.33 17.01
C GLN A 215 -17.46 -17.47 17.64
N LYS A 216 -18.49 -17.43 16.84
CA LYS A 216 -19.85 -17.67 17.30
C LYS A 216 -20.19 -19.15 17.19
N VAL A 217 -20.33 -19.78 18.33
CA VAL A 217 -20.77 -21.18 18.45
C VAL A 217 -22.20 -21.16 18.98
N ASP A 218 -23.16 -21.58 18.16
CA ASP A 218 -24.60 -21.45 18.41
C ASP A 218 -25.00 -20.00 18.74
N THR A 219 -25.19 -19.68 20.03
CA THR A 219 -25.58 -18.34 20.52
C THR A 219 -24.49 -17.67 21.35
N LEU A 220 -23.37 -18.34 21.59
CA LEU A 220 -22.29 -17.87 22.46
C LEU A 220 -21.08 -17.43 21.61
N TRP A 221 -20.33 -16.47 22.14
CA TRP A 221 -19.07 -16.04 21.59
C TRP A 221 -17.93 -16.71 22.35
N GLU A 222 -17.11 -17.48 21.67
CA GLU A 222 -15.93 -18.16 22.24
C GLU A 222 -14.66 -17.52 21.70
N GLU A 223 -13.70 -17.27 22.59
CA GLU A 223 -12.41 -16.71 22.20
C GLU A 223 -11.54 -17.78 21.53
N VAL A 224 -10.92 -17.45 20.41
CA VAL A 224 -10.10 -18.37 19.62
C VAL A 224 -8.69 -17.81 19.47
N SER A 225 -7.71 -18.71 19.41
CA SER A 225 -6.31 -18.35 19.16
C SER A 225 -6.06 -18.12 17.68
N PHE A 226 -5.22 -17.18 17.35
CA PHE A 226 -4.88 -16.77 15.99
C PHE A 226 -3.41 -16.42 15.86
N ASP A 227 -2.90 -16.41 14.65
CA ASP A 227 -1.56 -15.91 14.34
C ASP A 227 -1.61 -14.43 13.97
N PHE A 228 -0.80 -13.61 14.66
CA PHE A 228 -0.71 -12.18 14.41
C PHE A 228 0.73 -11.78 14.11
N THR A 229 0.98 -11.31 12.89
CA THR A 229 2.32 -11.02 12.40
C THR A 229 2.40 -9.69 11.66
N GLN A 230 3.56 -9.02 11.76
CA GLN A 230 3.87 -7.86 10.95
C GLN A 230 4.18 -8.29 9.51
N ASP A 231 3.70 -7.52 8.53
CA ASP A 231 4.01 -7.75 7.12
C ASP A 231 5.51 -7.50 6.86
N SER A 232 6.15 -8.40 6.14
CA SER A 232 7.60 -8.34 5.89
C SER A 232 8.03 -7.19 4.96
N LEU A 233 7.09 -6.64 4.18
CA LEU A 233 7.36 -5.58 3.20
C LEU A 233 6.82 -4.22 3.63
N ASN A 234 5.85 -4.20 4.55
CA ASN A 234 5.23 -2.98 5.03
C ASN A 234 5.23 -2.95 6.56
N LEU A 235 6.17 -2.19 7.13
CA LEU A 235 6.34 -2.06 8.59
C LEU A 235 5.11 -1.55 9.34
N ARG A 236 4.17 -0.93 8.63
CA ARG A 236 2.95 -0.37 9.19
C ARG A 236 1.74 -1.29 9.05
N LYS A 237 1.92 -2.47 8.43
CA LYS A 237 0.86 -3.44 8.18
C LYS A 237 1.04 -4.67 9.05
N TYR A 238 -0.03 -5.08 9.70
CA TYR A 238 -0.11 -6.28 10.53
C TYR A 238 -1.24 -7.16 10.03
N ASN A 239 -1.00 -8.46 10.00
CA ASN A 239 -1.93 -9.44 9.47
C ASN A 239 -2.30 -10.43 10.57
N LEU A 240 -3.61 -10.73 10.65
CA LEU A 240 -4.17 -11.77 11.49
C LEU A 240 -4.60 -12.92 10.58
N TYR A 241 -4.04 -14.10 10.83
CA TYR A 241 -4.36 -15.34 10.14
C TYR A 241 -5.10 -16.28 11.08
N TYR A 242 -6.12 -16.92 10.55
CA TYR A 242 -6.91 -17.91 11.26
C TYR A 242 -7.49 -18.91 10.25
N ASP A 243 -7.72 -20.15 10.68
CA ASP A 243 -8.38 -21.16 9.86
C ASP A 243 -9.90 -20.94 9.92
N TRP A 244 -10.40 -20.09 9.02
CA TRP A 244 -11.79 -19.66 9.01
C TRP A 244 -12.74 -20.81 8.69
N GLU A 245 -13.73 -21.05 9.54
CA GLU A 245 -14.78 -22.02 9.27
C GLU A 245 -15.85 -21.43 8.35
N PRO A 246 -16.26 -22.16 7.28
CA PRO A 246 -17.31 -21.70 6.37
C PRO A 246 -18.64 -21.44 7.09
N ALA A 247 -19.44 -20.49 6.59
CA ALA A 247 -20.76 -20.11 7.10
C ALA A 247 -20.77 -19.65 8.57
N THR A 248 -19.62 -19.32 9.14
CA THR A 248 -19.46 -18.97 10.56
C THR A 248 -19.31 -17.45 10.74
N GLU A 249 -19.81 -16.94 11.87
CA GLU A 249 -19.68 -15.53 12.26
C GLU A 249 -18.55 -15.35 13.26
N TYR A 250 -17.76 -14.29 13.07
CA TYR A 250 -16.65 -13.92 13.94
C TYR A 250 -16.76 -12.46 14.38
N GLU A 251 -16.24 -12.17 15.56
CA GLU A 251 -16.08 -10.84 16.09
C GLU A 251 -14.59 -10.58 16.30
N PHE A 252 -14.03 -9.65 15.51
CA PHE A 252 -12.67 -9.15 15.69
C PHE A 252 -12.72 -7.85 16.50
N SER A 253 -11.92 -7.75 17.54
CA SER A 253 -11.80 -6.50 18.30
C SER A 253 -10.38 -6.25 18.77
N VAL A 254 -10.04 -4.95 18.85
CA VAL A 254 -8.80 -4.43 19.38
C VAL A 254 -9.16 -3.41 20.44
N ASP A 255 -8.62 -3.56 21.63
CA ASP A 255 -8.88 -2.63 22.71
C ASP A 255 -8.18 -1.27 22.47
N SER A 256 -8.71 -0.23 23.08
CA SER A 256 -8.07 1.08 23.07
C SER A 256 -6.65 0.97 23.64
N THR A 257 -5.72 1.72 23.09
CA THR A 257 -4.29 1.71 23.47
C THR A 257 -3.50 0.43 23.13
N ALA A 258 -4.07 -0.51 22.39
CA ALA A 258 -3.37 -1.75 22.00
C ALA A 258 -2.13 -1.50 21.12
N PHE A 259 -2.13 -0.46 20.30
CA PHE A 259 -1.02 -0.08 19.44
C PHE A 259 -0.57 1.34 19.72
N HIS A 260 0.73 1.52 19.84
CA HIS A 260 1.37 2.82 20.02
C HIS A 260 2.30 3.13 18.85
N GLY A 261 2.06 4.23 18.19
CA GLY A 261 2.89 4.75 17.12
C GLY A 261 4.17 5.39 17.63
N ILE A 262 5.15 5.57 16.74
CA ILE A 262 6.45 6.17 17.09
C ILE A 262 6.35 7.65 17.51
N TYR A 263 5.23 8.32 17.21
CA TYR A 263 4.98 9.72 17.58
C TYR A 263 4.08 9.88 18.79
N GLY A 264 3.82 8.79 19.51
CA GLY A 264 3.11 8.80 20.80
C GLY A 264 1.59 8.78 20.67
N LEU A 265 1.04 8.65 19.47
CA LEU A 265 -0.37 8.38 19.29
C LEU A 265 -0.67 6.90 19.58
N PHE A 266 -1.88 6.62 20.03
CA PHE A 266 -2.34 5.26 20.28
C PHE A 266 -3.70 5.01 19.60
N THR A 267 -4.02 3.73 19.37
CA THR A 267 -5.28 3.34 18.72
C THR A 267 -6.47 3.55 19.62
N ASP A 268 -7.60 3.93 19.01
CA ASP A 268 -8.91 3.76 19.61
C ASP A 268 -9.39 2.32 19.49
N LYS A 269 -10.48 2.00 20.18
CA LYS A 269 -11.10 0.68 20.12
C LYS A 269 -11.61 0.36 18.71
N ILE A 270 -11.26 -0.82 18.21
CA ILE A 270 -11.75 -1.34 16.94
C ILE A 270 -12.66 -2.52 17.23
N LYS A 271 -13.80 -2.59 16.54
CA LYS A 271 -14.70 -3.75 16.61
C LYS A 271 -15.31 -3.98 15.23
N GLN A 272 -15.23 -5.22 14.75
CA GLN A 272 -15.73 -5.63 13.45
C GLN A 272 -16.38 -7.00 13.53
N ASN A 273 -17.57 -7.13 12.97
CA ASN A 273 -18.24 -8.41 12.80
C ASN A 273 -17.98 -8.92 11.38
N ILE A 274 -17.63 -10.17 11.28
CA ILE A 274 -17.20 -10.82 10.05
C ILE A 274 -18.06 -12.07 9.86
N LYS A 275 -18.57 -12.28 8.66
CA LYS A 275 -19.25 -13.51 8.26
C LYS A 275 -18.42 -14.19 7.19
N VAL A 276 -18.02 -15.42 7.43
CA VAL A 276 -17.31 -16.25 6.44
C VAL A 276 -18.34 -16.86 5.50
N ARG A 277 -18.05 -16.82 4.19
CA ARG A 277 -18.94 -17.39 3.16
C ARG A 277 -19.10 -18.89 3.33
N SER A 278 -20.28 -19.40 2.94
CA SER A 278 -20.48 -20.84 2.84
C SER A 278 -19.73 -21.42 1.64
N LEU A 279 -19.43 -22.71 1.67
CA LEU A 279 -18.79 -23.39 0.53
C LEU A 279 -19.70 -23.46 -0.71
N GLU A 280 -20.99 -23.20 -0.55
CA GLU A 280 -21.97 -23.17 -1.65
C GLU A 280 -21.94 -21.85 -2.44
N GLU A 281 -21.25 -20.83 -1.90
CA GLU A 281 -21.13 -19.51 -2.53
C GLU A 281 -19.89 -19.38 -3.44
N TYR A 282 -19.12 -20.48 -3.62
CA TYR A 282 -17.91 -20.51 -4.45
C TYR A 282 -18.14 -21.11 -5.83
#